data_8cf7ba6a173348236933f4119a11dca4
#
_entry.id   8cf7ba6a173348236933f4119a11dca4
#
_cell.length_a   1.000
_cell.length_b   1.000
_cell.length_c   1.000
_cell.angle_alpha   90.00
_cell.angle_beta   90.00
_cell.angle_gamma   90.00
#
_symmetry.space_group_name_H-M   'P 1'
#
loop_
_entity.id
_entity.type
_entity.pdbx_description
1 polymer ?
#
loop_
_entity_poly.entity_id
_entity_poly.type
_entity_poly.pdbx_seq_one_letter_code
_entity_poly.pdbx_strand_id
1 'polypeptide(L)'
;MQTTLDCIPCIVRQALESARFVSVDPALHEQLLRHILALLARMDMTLPPPFVGQIIHRELHRITGVDDPYWEAKERFNHLAAEMLPWLRQMIDRSSDPLFLAARIAIAGNIIDLGINGALSEAEAGRSMEEALTQPLNGDWELLRSEIPQAKRVLYIADNAGEIFFDRLLIERLPLERVTLAVRGRPILNDATREDARCAGLDAMVAVIDNGSDAPGTILADCSTGFVRTFKAADLILAKGQGNFETLSEESAPIFFLFKAKCPVIAAHAGVEQGALVVLRSKLPGKKG
;
A
#
# COMPACT_ATOMS: atom_id res chain seq x y z
N MET A 1 6.73 -8.24 10.28
CA MET A 1 8.14 -8.03 10.72
C MET A 1 8.22 -7.15 11.96
N GLN A 2 9.37 -7.09 12.64
CA GLN A 2 9.57 -6.21 13.81
C GLN A 2 10.18 -4.86 13.40
N THR A 3 9.94 -3.82 14.20
CA THR A 3 10.61 -2.52 14.05
C THR A 3 12.10 -2.65 14.36
N THR A 4 12.96 -2.07 13.53
CA THR A 4 14.41 -2.01 13.76
C THR A 4 14.84 -0.62 14.20
N LEU A 5 16.09 -0.47 14.69
CA LEU A 5 16.63 0.84 15.09
C LEU A 5 16.63 1.83 13.92
N ASP A 6 16.84 1.35 12.69
CA ASP A 6 16.83 2.19 11.48
C ASP A 6 15.43 2.73 11.13
N CYS A 7 14.36 2.12 11.66
CA CYS A 7 13.00 2.64 11.52
C CYS A 7 12.77 3.89 12.37
N ILE A 8 13.46 4.05 13.51
CA ILE A 8 13.20 5.14 14.46
C ILE A 8 13.42 6.53 13.84
N PRO A 9 14.54 6.83 13.17
CA PRO A 9 14.72 8.12 12.49
C PRO A 9 13.65 8.37 11.40
N CYS A 10 13.24 7.33 10.68
CA CYS A 10 12.19 7.43 9.66
C CYS A 10 10.84 7.79 10.29
N ILE A 11 10.46 7.12 11.37
CA ILE A 11 9.22 7.36 12.11
C ILE A 11 9.18 8.79 12.67
N VAL A 12 10.28 9.27 13.26
CA VAL A 12 10.40 10.64 13.78
C VAL A 12 10.24 11.67 12.66
N ARG A 13 10.89 11.44 11.51
CA ARG A 13 10.77 12.31 10.35
C ARG A 13 9.33 12.33 9.84
N GLN A 14 8.70 11.17 9.66
CA GLN A 14 7.31 11.05 9.21
C GLN A 14 6.35 11.77 10.15
N ALA A 15 6.54 11.66 11.47
CA ALA A 15 5.73 12.37 12.46
C ALA A 15 5.82 13.90 12.29
N LEU A 16 7.03 14.43 12.06
CA LEU A 16 7.24 15.86 11.83
C LEU A 16 6.64 16.33 10.49
N GLU A 17 6.78 15.54 9.44
CA GLU A 17 6.19 15.82 8.13
C GLU A 17 4.66 15.84 8.21
N SER A 18 4.06 14.86 8.90
CA SER A 18 2.61 14.80 9.14
C SER A 18 2.12 16.01 9.95
N ALA A 19 2.86 16.43 10.99
CA ALA A 19 2.53 17.63 11.76
C ALA A 19 2.52 18.91 10.90
N ARG A 20 3.53 19.06 10.03
CA ARG A 20 3.64 20.19 9.08
C ARG A 20 2.56 20.16 8.01
N PHE A 21 2.09 18.97 7.65
CA PHE A 21 1.01 18.81 6.69
C PHE A 21 -0.34 19.28 7.25
N VAL A 22 -0.57 19.06 8.54
CA VAL A 22 -1.84 19.40 9.23
C VAL A 22 -1.89 20.86 9.65
N SER A 23 -0.74 21.49 9.98
CA SER A 23 -0.70 22.83 10.54
C SER A 23 0.58 23.57 10.15
N VAL A 24 0.49 24.89 10.05
CA VAL A 24 1.65 25.78 9.88
C VAL A 24 2.22 26.28 11.23
N ASP A 25 1.61 25.92 12.35
CA ASP A 25 2.00 26.36 13.68
C ASP A 25 3.23 25.60 14.22
N PRO A 26 4.40 26.23 14.37
CA PRO A 26 5.60 25.58 14.89
C PRO A 26 5.44 25.07 16.34
N ALA A 27 4.58 25.69 17.15
CA ALA A 27 4.35 25.25 18.53
C ALA A 27 3.65 23.89 18.54
N LEU A 28 2.68 23.69 17.65
CA LEU A 28 2.02 22.39 17.47
C LEU A 28 3.01 21.31 17.00
N HIS A 29 3.91 21.66 16.04
CA HIS A 29 4.93 20.72 15.56
C HIS A 29 5.86 20.29 16.70
N GLU A 30 6.32 21.22 17.52
CA GLU A 30 7.17 20.91 18.68
C GLU A 30 6.43 20.06 19.70
N GLN A 31 5.19 20.41 20.04
CA GLN A 31 4.37 19.65 20.99
C GLN A 31 4.18 18.21 20.52
N LEU A 32 3.78 18.00 19.27
CA LEU A 32 3.57 16.67 18.70
C LEU A 32 4.86 15.88 18.68
N LEU A 33 5.96 16.47 18.20
CA LEU A 33 7.24 15.79 18.10
C LEU A 33 7.75 15.34 19.47
N ARG A 34 7.66 16.20 20.51
CA ARG A 34 8.02 15.84 21.88
C ARG A 34 7.17 14.68 22.39
N HIS A 35 5.87 14.69 22.10
CA HIS A 35 4.96 13.61 22.48
C HIS A 35 5.36 12.29 21.82
N ILE A 36 5.61 12.30 20.51
CA ILE A 36 6.02 11.12 19.74
C ILE A 36 7.38 10.58 20.25
N LEU A 37 8.35 11.44 20.52
CA LEU A 37 9.64 11.02 21.07
C LEU A 37 9.47 10.32 22.43
N ALA A 38 8.56 10.81 23.28
CA ALA A 38 8.26 10.17 24.56
C ALA A 38 7.57 8.79 24.40
N LEU A 39 6.71 8.64 23.38
CA LEU A 39 6.11 7.35 23.01
C LEU A 39 7.19 6.37 22.50
N LEU A 40 8.02 6.81 21.55
CA LEU A 40 9.08 5.98 20.98
C LEU A 40 10.10 5.50 22.00
N ALA A 41 10.42 6.33 23.02
CA ALA A 41 11.33 5.95 24.10
C ALA A 41 10.86 4.73 24.92
N ARG A 42 9.57 4.37 24.82
CA ARG A 42 8.94 3.28 25.60
C ARG A 42 8.25 2.25 24.72
N MET A 43 8.33 2.40 23.39
CA MET A 43 7.61 1.51 22.46
C MET A 43 8.14 0.07 22.53
N ASP A 44 7.27 -0.86 22.28
CA ASP A 44 7.64 -2.24 22.04
C ASP A 44 8.19 -2.40 20.62
N MET A 45 9.49 -2.67 20.51
CA MET A 45 10.19 -2.85 19.23
C MET A 45 9.78 -4.14 18.50
N THR A 46 9.03 -5.04 19.12
CA THR A 46 8.51 -6.25 18.48
C THR A 46 7.32 -5.94 17.56
N LEU A 47 6.69 -4.78 17.71
CA LEU A 47 5.59 -4.33 16.85
C LEU A 47 6.08 -3.92 15.46
N PRO A 48 5.28 -4.12 14.40
CA PRO A 48 5.65 -3.68 13.06
C PRO A 48 5.59 -2.15 12.92
N PRO A 49 6.43 -1.53 12.05
CA PRO A 49 6.46 -0.08 11.86
C PRO A 49 5.09 0.56 11.57
N PRO A 50 4.17 -0.05 10.76
CA PRO A 50 2.83 0.51 10.55
C PRO A 50 1.99 0.65 11.82
N PHE A 51 2.20 -0.18 12.84
CA PHE A 51 1.52 -0.03 14.13
C PHE A 51 1.93 1.27 14.83
N VAL A 52 3.21 1.62 14.74
CA VAL A 52 3.71 2.89 15.30
C VAL A 52 3.16 4.07 14.51
N GLY A 53 3.12 3.96 13.19
CA GLY A 53 2.47 4.93 12.31
C GLY A 53 1.01 5.19 12.71
N GLN A 54 0.26 4.12 12.97
CA GLN A 54 -1.13 4.22 13.45
C GLN A 54 -1.25 5.02 14.75
N ILE A 55 -0.39 4.74 15.74
CA ILE A 55 -0.38 5.48 17.02
C ILE A 55 -0.12 6.97 16.79
N ILE A 56 0.85 7.31 15.94
CA ILE A 56 1.20 8.70 15.60
C ILE A 56 0.00 9.43 15.00
N HIS A 57 -0.67 8.82 14.04
CA HIS A 57 -1.79 9.46 13.36
C HIS A 57 -3.04 9.55 14.23
N ARG A 58 -3.32 8.55 15.08
CA ARG A 58 -4.37 8.65 16.10
C ARG A 58 -4.11 9.80 17.08
N GLU A 59 -2.85 10.01 17.45
CA GLU A 59 -2.46 11.11 18.32
C GLU A 59 -2.54 12.47 17.60
N LEU A 60 -2.13 12.53 16.34
CA LEU A 60 -2.28 13.71 15.49
C LEU A 60 -3.77 14.11 15.37
N HIS A 61 -4.64 13.17 15.06
CA HIS A 61 -6.09 13.37 15.01
C HIS A 61 -6.64 13.87 16.37
N ARG A 62 -6.23 13.25 17.47
CA ARG A 62 -6.64 13.64 18.83
C ARG A 62 -6.27 15.09 19.16
N ILE A 63 -5.09 15.56 18.75
CA ILE A 63 -4.60 16.90 19.03
C ILE A 63 -5.23 17.95 18.13
N THR A 64 -5.43 17.62 16.85
CA THR A 64 -5.84 18.59 15.81
C THR A 64 -7.32 18.57 15.49
N GLY A 65 -8.00 17.44 15.76
CA GLY A 65 -9.40 17.21 15.37
C GLY A 65 -9.62 17.03 13.86
N VAL A 66 -8.54 16.91 13.06
CA VAL A 66 -8.62 16.73 11.60
C VAL A 66 -8.72 15.26 11.27
N ASP A 67 -9.83 14.84 10.61
CA ASP A 67 -10.11 13.42 10.29
C ASP A 67 -9.20 12.89 9.17
N ASP A 68 -9.10 13.61 8.05
CA ASP A 68 -8.25 13.25 6.92
C ASP A 68 -7.41 14.45 6.47
N PRO A 69 -6.22 14.63 7.03
CA PRO A 69 -5.35 15.72 6.63
C PRO A 69 -4.81 15.58 5.21
N TYR A 70 -4.85 14.38 4.63
CA TYR A 70 -4.30 14.08 3.30
C TYR A 70 -5.35 14.12 2.19
N TRP A 71 -6.59 14.48 2.49
CA TRP A 71 -7.70 14.50 1.54
C TRP A 71 -7.36 15.20 0.22
N GLU A 72 -6.90 16.46 0.30
CA GLU A 72 -6.55 17.22 -0.91
C GLU A 72 -5.41 16.61 -1.71
N ALA A 73 -4.43 16.00 -1.04
CA ALA A 73 -3.34 15.30 -1.71
C ALA A 73 -3.83 14.04 -2.42
N LYS A 74 -4.69 13.26 -1.76
CA LYS A 74 -5.32 12.06 -2.32
C LYS A 74 -6.15 12.39 -3.56
N GLU A 75 -6.97 13.46 -3.50
CA GLU A 75 -7.75 13.93 -4.65
C GLU A 75 -6.86 14.29 -5.85
N ARG A 76 -5.75 15.02 -5.61
CA ARG A 76 -4.80 15.33 -6.68
C ARG A 76 -4.17 14.09 -7.29
N PHE A 77 -3.79 13.09 -6.45
CA PHE A 77 -3.21 11.84 -6.94
C PHE A 77 -4.21 10.99 -7.70
N ASN A 78 -5.44 10.92 -7.22
CA ASN A 78 -6.54 10.25 -7.91
C ASN A 78 -6.77 10.86 -9.29
N HIS A 79 -6.79 12.19 -9.38
CA HIS A 79 -6.97 12.90 -10.64
C HIS A 79 -5.84 12.62 -11.63
N LEU A 80 -4.58 12.79 -11.21
CA LEU A 80 -3.40 12.53 -12.02
C LEU A 80 -3.36 11.07 -12.51
N ALA A 81 -3.66 10.12 -11.62
CA ALA A 81 -3.69 8.71 -11.98
C ALA A 81 -4.82 8.40 -12.99
N ALA A 82 -5.99 9.04 -12.83
CA ALA A 82 -7.10 8.90 -13.78
C ALA A 82 -6.73 9.40 -15.19
N GLU A 83 -6.02 10.52 -15.29
CA GLU A 83 -5.54 11.06 -16.58
C GLU A 83 -4.55 10.13 -17.28
N MET A 84 -3.76 9.36 -16.54
CA MET A 84 -2.80 8.40 -17.08
C MET A 84 -3.44 7.09 -17.57
N LEU A 85 -4.65 6.73 -17.10
CA LEU A 85 -5.28 5.44 -17.41
C LEU A 85 -5.42 5.14 -18.91
N PRO A 86 -5.88 6.07 -19.80
CA PRO A 86 -6.05 5.79 -21.23
C PRO A 86 -4.74 5.39 -21.90
N TRP A 87 -3.66 6.10 -21.59
CA TRP A 87 -2.33 5.81 -22.12
C TRP A 87 -1.80 4.45 -21.62
N LEU A 88 -1.93 4.18 -20.31
CA LEU A 88 -1.48 2.91 -19.74
C LEU A 88 -2.28 1.71 -20.26
N ARG A 89 -3.60 1.84 -20.46
CA ARG A 89 -4.40 0.79 -21.11
C ARG A 89 -3.92 0.49 -22.52
N GLN A 90 -3.68 1.53 -23.32
CA GLN A 90 -3.17 1.33 -24.68
C GLN A 90 -1.80 0.62 -24.66
N MET A 91 -0.93 0.95 -23.70
CA MET A 91 0.36 0.27 -23.54
C MET A 91 0.18 -1.20 -23.19
N ILE A 92 -0.73 -1.52 -22.25
CA ILE A 92 -1.03 -2.90 -21.85
C ILE A 92 -1.63 -3.69 -23.02
N ASP A 93 -2.58 -3.11 -23.75
CA ASP A 93 -3.27 -3.80 -24.85
C ASP A 93 -2.34 -4.10 -26.04
N ARG A 94 -1.26 -3.35 -26.18
CA ARG A 94 -0.20 -3.59 -27.19
C ARG A 94 0.90 -4.53 -26.70
N SER A 95 0.91 -4.87 -25.42
CA SER A 95 1.94 -5.74 -24.85
C SER A 95 1.75 -7.19 -25.30
N SER A 96 2.86 -7.90 -25.51
CA SER A 96 2.86 -9.36 -25.67
C SER A 96 2.45 -10.11 -24.40
N ASP A 97 2.52 -9.45 -23.24
CA ASP A 97 2.12 -9.99 -21.93
C ASP A 97 1.35 -8.93 -21.14
N PRO A 98 0.04 -8.76 -21.41
CA PRO A 98 -0.79 -7.76 -20.77
C PRO A 98 -0.90 -7.90 -19.24
N LEU A 99 -0.96 -9.14 -18.73
CA LEU A 99 -1.06 -9.39 -17.28
C LEU A 99 0.23 -8.99 -16.56
N PHE A 100 1.38 -9.36 -17.11
CA PHE A 100 2.68 -9.00 -16.58
C PHE A 100 2.88 -7.48 -16.54
N LEU A 101 2.56 -6.80 -17.64
CA LEU A 101 2.72 -5.35 -17.70
C LEU A 101 1.77 -4.63 -16.74
N ALA A 102 0.53 -5.09 -16.62
CA ALA A 102 -0.43 -4.54 -15.66
C ALA A 102 0.06 -4.70 -14.20
N ALA A 103 0.63 -5.86 -13.86
CA ALA A 103 1.22 -6.08 -12.54
C ALA A 103 2.40 -5.12 -12.27
N ARG A 104 3.27 -4.90 -13.24
CA ARG A 104 4.38 -3.94 -13.13
C ARG A 104 3.90 -2.51 -12.96
N ILE A 105 2.90 -2.09 -13.72
CA ILE A 105 2.27 -0.77 -13.59
C ILE A 105 1.66 -0.61 -12.20
N ALA A 106 0.92 -1.60 -11.71
CA ALA A 106 0.33 -1.58 -10.37
C ALA A 106 1.40 -1.45 -9.27
N ILE A 107 2.56 -2.11 -9.39
CA ILE A 107 3.67 -1.98 -8.43
C ILE A 107 4.36 -0.62 -8.58
N ALA A 108 4.58 -0.16 -9.83
CA ALA A 108 5.24 1.09 -10.12
C ALA A 108 4.38 2.32 -9.74
N GLY A 109 3.07 2.17 -9.66
CA GLY A 109 2.12 3.24 -9.30
C GLY A 109 2.43 3.95 -7.99
N ASN A 110 3.11 3.27 -7.08
CA ASN A 110 3.60 3.85 -5.84
C ASN A 110 4.73 4.92 -6.02
N ILE A 111 5.18 5.15 -7.26
CA ILE A 111 6.15 6.21 -7.59
C ILE A 111 5.49 7.59 -7.59
N ILE A 112 4.20 7.67 -7.90
CA ILE A 112 3.44 8.93 -7.89
C ILE A 112 3.32 9.51 -6.48
N ASP A 113 3.48 8.68 -5.45
CA ASP A 113 3.51 9.04 -4.03
C ASP A 113 4.68 9.98 -3.63
N LEU A 114 5.71 10.13 -4.46
CA LEU A 114 6.84 11.05 -4.22
C LEU A 114 6.46 12.53 -4.31
N GLY A 115 5.22 12.85 -4.66
CA GLY A 115 4.74 14.21 -4.86
C GLY A 115 4.02 14.85 -3.68
N ILE A 116 4.07 14.31 -2.44
CA ILE A 116 3.40 14.93 -1.27
C ILE A 116 3.86 16.38 -1.07
N ASN A 117 5.09 16.72 -1.42
CA ASN A 117 5.68 18.05 -1.27
C ASN A 117 5.87 18.83 -2.60
N GLY A 118 5.44 18.31 -3.76
CA GLY A 118 5.64 18.97 -5.06
C GLY A 118 4.53 18.63 -6.05
N ALA A 119 4.14 19.60 -6.86
CA ALA A 119 3.23 19.37 -7.98
C ALA A 119 3.99 18.61 -9.08
N LEU A 120 3.94 17.26 -9.05
CA LEU A 120 4.36 16.46 -10.20
C LEU A 120 3.41 16.77 -11.37
N SER A 121 3.98 17.19 -12.49
CA SER A 121 3.22 17.29 -13.74
C SER A 121 2.92 15.89 -14.30
N GLU A 122 1.87 15.77 -15.10
CA GLU A 122 1.55 14.53 -15.83
C GLU A 122 2.75 13.98 -16.62
N ALA A 123 3.51 14.87 -17.26
CA ALA A 123 4.71 14.49 -18.00
C ALA A 123 5.83 13.93 -17.12
N GLU A 124 5.99 14.40 -15.90
CA GLU A 124 6.96 13.89 -14.93
C GLU A 124 6.52 12.55 -14.37
N ALA A 125 5.23 12.41 -14.04
CA ALA A 125 4.63 11.14 -13.61
C ALA A 125 4.76 10.07 -14.72
N GLY A 126 4.50 10.43 -15.97
CA GLY A 126 4.67 9.55 -17.11
C GLY A 126 6.11 9.06 -17.28
N ARG A 127 7.10 9.97 -17.24
CA ARG A 127 8.52 9.59 -17.29
C ARG A 127 8.93 8.69 -16.14
N SER A 128 8.50 9.00 -14.93
CA SER A 128 8.79 8.17 -13.76
C SER A 128 8.19 6.77 -13.89
N MET A 129 6.99 6.66 -14.47
CA MET A 129 6.36 5.37 -14.77
C MET A 129 7.16 4.60 -15.83
N GLU A 130 7.52 5.23 -16.95
CA GLU A 130 8.35 4.60 -17.99
C GLU A 130 9.69 4.10 -17.45
N GLU A 131 10.39 4.92 -16.66
CA GLU A 131 11.64 4.53 -16.01
C GLU A 131 11.45 3.32 -15.09
N ALA A 132 10.40 3.30 -14.28
CA ALA A 132 10.09 2.17 -13.41
C ALA A 132 9.80 0.89 -14.20
N LEU A 133 9.14 1.03 -15.34
CA LEU A 133 8.85 -0.11 -16.21
C LEU A 133 10.10 -0.64 -16.97
N THR A 134 11.25 0.02 -16.92
CA THR A 134 12.51 -0.55 -17.37
C THR A 134 13.18 -1.47 -16.34
N GLN A 135 12.86 -1.28 -15.05
CA GLN A 135 13.45 -2.07 -13.96
C GLN A 135 12.96 -3.53 -14.01
N PRO A 136 13.77 -4.52 -13.63
CA PRO A 136 13.32 -5.90 -13.54
C PRO A 136 12.29 -6.08 -12.43
N LEU A 137 11.32 -6.98 -12.64
CA LEU A 137 10.44 -7.47 -11.59
C LEU A 137 11.13 -8.65 -10.90
N ASN A 138 11.34 -8.55 -9.59
CA ASN A 138 12.04 -9.56 -8.80
C ASN A 138 11.04 -10.49 -8.09
N GLY A 139 11.41 -11.76 -7.95
CA GLY A 139 10.70 -12.73 -7.10
C GLY A 139 9.77 -13.67 -7.85
N ASP A 140 8.58 -13.92 -7.31
CA ASP A 140 7.74 -15.09 -7.57
C ASP A 140 6.65 -14.84 -8.63
N TRP A 141 6.94 -14.05 -9.67
CA TRP A 141 5.93 -13.68 -10.69
C TRP A 141 5.32 -14.91 -11.40
N GLU A 142 6.15 -15.85 -11.86
CA GLU A 142 5.65 -17.02 -12.58
C GLU A 142 4.78 -17.92 -11.69
N LEU A 143 5.10 -17.99 -10.39
CA LEU A 143 4.27 -18.69 -9.42
C LEU A 143 2.92 -17.98 -9.27
N LEU A 144 2.90 -16.66 -9.06
CA LEU A 144 1.67 -15.88 -8.99
C LEU A 144 0.81 -16.09 -10.25
N ARG A 145 1.42 -15.95 -11.44
CA ARG A 145 0.76 -16.16 -12.72
C ARG A 145 0.07 -17.52 -12.79
N SER A 146 0.72 -18.58 -12.30
CA SER A 146 0.18 -19.95 -12.31
C SER A 146 -0.95 -20.15 -11.30
N GLU A 147 -0.99 -19.42 -10.18
CA GLU A 147 -2.00 -19.55 -9.13
C GLU A 147 -3.28 -18.74 -9.44
N ILE A 148 -3.19 -17.60 -10.14
CA ILE A 148 -4.36 -16.76 -10.48
C ILE A 148 -5.53 -17.56 -11.08
N PRO A 149 -5.37 -18.38 -12.13
CA PRO A 149 -6.50 -19.07 -12.72
C PRO A 149 -7.10 -20.16 -11.83
N GLN A 150 -6.34 -20.65 -10.86
CA GLN A 150 -6.76 -21.73 -9.94
C GLN A 150 -7.53 -21.20 -8.72
N ALA A 151 -7.31 -19.93 -8.34
CA ALA A 151 -7.93 -19.32 -7.17
C ALA A 151 -9.43 -19.12 -7.40
N LYS A 152 -10.25 -19.51 -6.41
CA LYS A 152 -11.71 -19.33 -6.40
C LYS A 152 -12.12 -18.05 -5.68
N ARG A 153 -11.31 -17.59 -4.73
CA ARG A 153 -11.52 -16.39 -3.93
C ARG A 153 -10.22 -15.62 -3.85
N VAL A 154 -10.17 -14.52 -4.55
CA VAL A 154 -9.02 -13.62 -4.59
C VAL A 154 -9.33 -12.42 -3.70
N LEU A 155 -8.50 -12.19 -2.69
CA LEU A 155 -8.52 -10.96 -1.91
C LEU A 155 -7.42 -10.03 -2.40
N TYR A 156 -7.80 -8.88 -2.91
CA TYR A 156 -6.88 -7.82 -3.30
C TYR A 156 -6.84 -6.76 -2.20
N ILE A 157 -5.71 -6.56 -1.54
CA ILE A 157 -5.54 -5.57 -0.46
C ILE A 157 -4.79 -4.38 -1.05
N ALA A 158 -5.48 -3.25 -1.19
CA ALA A 158 -4.93 -2.01 -1.73
C ALA A 158 -3.92 -1.35 -0.76
N ASP A 159 -3.15 -0.41 -1.29
CA ASP A 159 -2.23 0.46 -0.53
C ASP A 159 -2.70 1.92 -0.62
N ASN A 160 -2.31 2.70 -1.63
CA ASN A 160 -2.51 4.14 -1.67
C ASN A 160 -3.63 4.61 -2.61
N ALA A 161 -4.19 5.79 -2.31
CA ALA A 161 -4.93 6.62 -3.26
C ALA A 161 -4.02 6.94 -4.47
N GLY A 162 -4.60 7.22 -5.63
CA GLY A 162 -3.86 7.33 -6.88
C GLY A 162 -3.35 5.97 -7.40
N GLU A 163 -2.56 5.24 -6.61
CA GLU A 163 -2.09 3.90 -6.94
C GLU A 163 -3.23 2.93 -7.26
N ILE A 164 -4.36 3.05 -6.57
CA ILE A 164 -5.56 2.21 -6.76
C ILE A 164 -6.14 2.27 -8.19
N PHE A 165 -5.89 3.35 -8.93
CA PHE A 165 -6.24 3.47 -10.34
C PHE A 165 -5.40 2.54 -11.22
N PHE A 166 -4.13 2.34 -10.87
CA PHE A 166 -3.24 1.39 -11.56
C PHE A 166 -3.53 -0.04 -11.11
N ASP A 167 -3.93 -0.23 -9.86
CA ASP A 167 -4.45 -1.51 -9.38
C ASP A 167 -5.67 -1.95 -10.18
N ARG A 168 -6.54 -1.03 -10.57
CA ARG A 168 -7.66 -1.31 -11.48
C ARG A 168 -7.20 -1.97 -12.77
N LEU A 169 -6.09 -1.52 -13.37
CA LEU A 169 -5.57 -2.12 -14.60
C LEU A 169 -5.13 -3.57 -14.43
N LEU A 170 -4.63 -3.94 -13.26
CA LEU A 170 -4.32 -5.32 -12.90
C LEU A 170 -5.60 -6.10 -12.60
N ILE A 171 -6.51 -5.55 -11.80
CA ILE A 171 -7.78 -6.19 -11.43
C ILE A 171 -8.62 -6.51 -12.68
N GLU A 172 -8.67 -5.61 -13.69
CA GLU A 172 -9.35 -5.83 -14.98
C GLU A 172 -8.87 -7.10 -15.71
N ARG A 173 -7.73 -7.67 -15.33
CA ARG A 173 -7.12 -8.88 -15.94
C ARG A 173 -7.22 -10.12 -15.04
N LEU A 174 -7.88 -9.97 -13.91
CA LEU A 174 -8.19 -11.08 -12.99
C LEU A 174 -9.62 -11.60 -13.27
N PRO A 175 -9.99 -12.79 -12.79
CA PRO A 175 -11.38 -13.26 -12.82
C PRO A 175 -12.24 -12.42 -11.88
N LEU A 176 -12.84 -11.34 -12.37
CA LEU A 176 -13.51 -10.28 -11.61
C LEU A 176 -14.54 -10.80 -10.60
N GLU A 177 -15.30 -11.83 -10.99
CA GLU A 177 -16.33 -12.46 -10.16
C GLU A 177 -15.78 -13.16 -8.90
N ARG A 178 -14.45 -13.36 -8.84
CA ARG A 178 -13.75 -14.00 -7.72
C ARG A 178 -12.99 -13.00 -6.86
N VAL A 179 -12.88 -11.74 -7.30
CA VAL A 179 -12.08 -10.71 -6.65
C VAL A 179 -12.91 -9.97 -5.62
N THR A 180 -12.36 -9.82 -4.41
CA THR A 180 -12.81 -8.86 -3.40
C THR A 180 -11.67 -7.88 -3.17
N LEU A 181 -11.92 -6.59 -3.39
CA LEU A 181 -10.99 -5.50 -3.08
C LEU A 181 -11.19 -5.06 -1.63
N ALA A 182 -10.10 -4.98 -0.88
CA ALA A 182 -10.09 -4.44 0.48
C ALA A 182 -9.27 -3.14 0.53
N VAL A 183 -9.86 -2.12 1.16
CA VAL A 183 -9.26 -0.80 1.42
C VAL A 183 -9.22 -0.51 2.92
N ARG A 184 -8.63 0.61 3.34
CA ARG A 184 -8.62 0.99 4.75
C ARG A 184 -10.01 1.34 5.27
N GLY A 185 -10.25 1.05 6.55
CA GLY A 185 -11.52 1.34 7.22
C GLY A 185 -11.71 2.81 7.56
N ARG A 186 -10.60 3.54 7.74
CA ARG A 186 -10.56 4.98 8.01
C ARG A 186 -9.35 5.60 7.31
N PRO A 187 -9.38 6.94 7.10
CA PRO A 187 -8.24 7.67 6.56
C PRO A 187 -6.98 7.48 7.41
N ILE A 188 -5.89 7.20 6.75
CA ILE A 188 -4.54 7.13 7.33
C ILE A 188 -3.53 7.46 6.22
N LEU A 189 -2.66 8.44 6.43
CA LEU A 189 -1.74 8.88 5.39
C LEU A 189 -2.50 9.10 4.05
N ASN A 190 -1.91 8.66 2.98
CA ASN A 190 -2.52 8.63 1.64
C ASN A 190 -3.10 7.26 1.27
N ASP A 191 -3.29 6.35 2.22
CA ASP A 191 -3.85 5.02 1.97
C ASP A 191 -5.27 5.12 1.36
N ALA A 192 -5.59 4.16 0.48
CA ALA A 192 -6.87 4.11 -0.21
C ALA A 192 -8.02 3.71 0.72
N THR A 193 -9.13 4.43 0.60
CA THR A 193 -10.40 4.19 1.28
C THR A 193 -11.49 3.77 0.28
N ARG A 194 -12.70 3.51 0.75
CA ARG A 194 -13.86 3.23 -0.13
C ARG A 194 -14.13 4.34 -1.14
N GLU A 195 -13.87 5.59 -0.76
CA GLU A 195 -14.04 6.74 -1.64
C GLU A 195 -13.08 6.68 -2.82
N ASP A 196 -11.81 6.37 -2.57
CA ASP A 196 -10.79 6.22 -3.61
C ASP A 196 -11.12 5.05 -4.56
N ALA A 197 -11.60 3.93 -4.01
CA ALA A 197 -12.06 2.78 -4.81
C ALA A 197 -13.26 3.15 -5.70
N ARG A 198 -14.21 3.97 -5.19
CA ARG A 198 -15.35 4.49 -5.95
C ARG A 198 -14.89 5.45 -7.05
N CYS A 199 -14.00 6.37 -6.74
CA CYS A 199 -13.42 7.29 -7.73
C CYS A 199 -12.69 6.54 -8.84
N ALA A 200 -12.01 5.45 -8.52
CA ALA A 200 -11.39 4.57 -9.51
C ALA A 200 -12.41 3.68 -10.26
N GLY A 201 -13.69 3.69 -9.91
CA GLY A 201 -14.75 2.89 -10.52
C GLY A 201 -14.63 1.39 -10.25
N LEU A 202 -13.94 1.00 -9.17
CA LEU A 202 -13.73 -0.40 -8.80
C LEU A 202 -14.94 -1.03 -8.14
N ASP A 203 -15.79 -0.24 -7.49
CA ASP A 203 -17.05 -0.68 -6.88
C ASP A 203 -18.11 -1.14 -7.90
N ALA A 204 -17.99 -0.68 -9.14
CA ALA A 204 -18.80 -1.17 -10.27
C ALA A 204 -18.26 -2.48 -10.89
N MET A 205 -17.05 -2.91 -10.50
CA MET A 205 -16.37 -4.05 -11.13
C MET A 205 -16.25 -5.26 -10.20
N VAL A 206 -15.96 -5.03 -8.92
CA VAL A 206 -15.70 -6.07 -7.93
C VAL A 206 -16.35 -5.70 -6.59
N ALA A 207 -16.49 -6.69 -5.70
CA ALA A 207 -16.91 -6.42 -4.34
C ALA A 207 -15.85 -5.61 -3.60
N VAL A 208 -16.23 -4.45 -3.04
CA VAL A 208 -15.34 -3.57 -2.25
C VAL A 208 -15.72 -3.65 -0.78
N ILE A 209 -14.76 -4.01 0.05
CA ILE A 209 -14.87 -4.02 1.51
C ILE A 209 -13.82 -3.09 2.12
N ASP A 210 -14.02 -2.65 3.36
CA ASP A 210 -12.96 -2.06 4.16
C ASP A 210 -12.46 -3.06 5.21
N ASN A 211 -11.22 -2.85 5.67
CA ASN A 211 -10.62 -3.71 6.70
C ASN A 211 -11.03 -3.32 8.13
N GLY A 212 -11.71 -2.17 8.33
CA GLY A 212 -12.14 -1.66 9.64
C GLY A 212 -11.04 -0.96 10.43
N SER A 213 -9.79 -0.98 9.96
CA SER A 213 -8.61 -0.41 10.63
C SER A 213 -8.20 0.94 10.03
N ASP A 214 -7.49 1.74 10.81
CA ASP A 214 -6.78 2.97 10.43
C ASP A 214 -5.25 2.80 10.48
N ALA A 215 -4.75 1.57 10.32
CA ALA A 215 -3.32 1.32 10.22
C ALA A 215 -2.81 1.49 8.78
N PRO A 216 -1.62 2.06 8.55
CA PRO A 216 -1.00 2.14 7.23
C PRO A 216 -0.38 0.77 6.83
N GLY A 217 -1.23 -0.22 6.72
CA GLY A 217 -0.96 -1.64 6.53
C GLY A 217 -2.14 -2.47 6.99
N THR A 218 -1.98 -3.78 7.13
CA THR A 218 -3.05 -4.68 7.58
C THR A 218 -2.66 -5.38 8.87
N ILE A 219 -3.09 -4.83 9.99
CA ILE A 219 -2.89 -5.43 11.33
C ILE A 219 -4.14 -6.25 11.65
N LEU A 220 -4.09 -7.58 11.45
CA LEU A 220 -5.27 -8.45 11.56
C LEU A 220 -5.99 -8.34 12.89
N ALA A 221 -5.26 -8.10 13.98
CA ALA A 221 -5.85 -7.93 15.32
C ALA A 221 -6.67 -6.63 15.48
N ASP A 222 -6.41 -5.62 14.64
CA ASP A 222 -7.14 -4.33 14.62
C ASP A 222 -8.24 -4.30 13.54
N CYS A 223 -8.26 -5.30 12.66
CA CYS A 223 -9.23 -5.40 11.58
C CYS A 223 -10.60 -5.89 12.05
N SER A 224 -11.63 -5.55 11.29
CA SER A 224 -13.00 -6.03 11.52
C SER A 224 -13.09 -7.55 11.40
N THR A 225 -14.00 -8.17 12.17
CA THR A 225 -14.25 -9.62 12.08
C THR A 225 -14.71 -10.06 10.70
N GLY A 226 -15.39 -9.16 9.94
CA GLY A 226 -15.80 -9.40 8.56
C GLY A 226 -14.61 -9.52 7.63
N PHE A 227 -13.67 -8.58 7.71
CA PHE A 227 -12.43 -8.62 6.94
C PHE A 227 -11.59 -9.85 7.27
N VAL A 228 -11.38 -10.14 8.56
CA VAL A 228 -10.59 -11.30 8.99
C VAL A 228 -11.18 -12.62 8.47
N ARG A 229 -12.51 -12.76 8.40
CA ARG A 229 -13.16 -13.93 7.77
C ARG A 229 -12.85 -14.01 6.29
N THR A 230 -12.95 -12.88 5.55
CA THR A 230 -12.62 -12.82 4.13
C THR A 230 -11.15 -13.16 3.88
N PHE A 231 -10.24 -12.61 4.69
CA PHE A 231 -8.80 -12.91 4.64
C PHE A 231 -8.51 -14.41 4.81
N LYS A 232 -9.08 -15.03 5.84
CA LYS A 232 -8.90 -16.48 6.11
C LYS A 232 -9.55 -17.37 5.07
N ALA A 233 -10.58 -16.90 4.38
CA ALA A 233 -11.29 -17.66 3.37
C ALA A 233 -10.66 -17.54 1.97
N ALA A 234 -9.77 -16.58 1.74
CA ALA A 234 -9.14 -16.37 0.45
C ALA A 234 -8.18 -17.52 0.07
N ASP A 235 -8.24 -17.94 -1.19
CA ASP A 235 -7.35 -18.96 -1.75
C ASP A 235 -6.07 -18.30 -2.32
N LEU A 236 -6.17 -16.99 -2.64
CA LEU A 236 -5.08 -16.14 -3.12
C LEU A 236 -5.27 -14.74 -2.55
N ILE A 237 -4.22 -14.15 -2.00
CA ILE A 237 -4.22 -12.78 -1.51
C ILE A 237 -3.14 -12.00 -2.27
N LEU A 238 -3.52 -10.89 -2.89
CA LEU A 238 -2.61 -9.93 -3.49
C LEU A 238 -2.54 -8.72 -2.58
N ALA A 239 -1.42 -8.54 -1.89
CA ALA A 239 -1.24 -7.44 -0.93
C ALA A 239 -0.30 -6.38 -1.51
N LYS A 240 -0.84 -5.16 -1.74
CA LYS A 240 -0.11 -4.05 -2.31
C LYS A 240 0.64 -3.28 -1.24
N GLY A 241 1.81 -2.78 -1.63
CA GLY A 241 2.59 -1.86 -0.85
C GLY A 241 3.40 -2.44 0.29
N GLN A 242 4.37 -1.65 0.72
CA GLN A 242 5.33 -2.02 1.75
C GLN A 242 4.67 -2.21 3.11
N GLY A 243 3.70 -1.37 3.50
CA GLY A 243 3.03 -1.46 4.79
C GLY A 243 2.27 -2.78 4.99
N ASN A 244 1.66 -3.32 3.94
CA ASN A 244 1.05 -4.65 3.98
C ASN A 244 2.11 -5.75 4.09
N PHE A 245 3.27 -5.62 3.45
CA PHE A 245 4.39 -6.56 3.62
C PHE A 245 4.92 -6.54 5.06
N GLU A 246 5.11 -5.36 5.64
CA GLU A 246 5.58 -5.19 7.02
C GLU A 246 4.66 -5.86 8.06
N THR A 247 3.35 -5.81 7.82
CA THR A 247 2.34 -6.32 8.77
C THR A 247 1.96 -7.78 8.54
N LEU A 248 2.04 -8.27 7.30
CA LEU A 248 1.53 -9.60 6.92
C LEU A 248 2.61 -10.61 6.53
N SER A 249 3.90 -10.23 6.45
CA SER A 249 4.97 -11.12 5.96
C SER A 249 5.17 -12.38 6.80
N GLU A 250 4.72 -12.37 8.06
CA GLU A 250 4.82 -13.51 8.98
C GLU A 250 3.51 -14.31 9.10
N GLU A 251 2.46 -13.87 8.40
CA GLU A 251 1.17 -14.56 8.40
C GLU A 251 1.21 -15.84 7.55
N SER A 252 0.65 -16.90 8.09
CA SER A 252 0.53 -18.21 7.42
C SER A 252 -0.67 -18.22 6.49
N ALA A 253 -0.64 -17.44 5.41
CA ALA A 253 -1.71 -17.29 4.44
C ALA A 253 -1.16 -17.25 3.00
N PRO A 254 -1.97 -17.54 1.96
CA PRO A 254 -1.52 -17.58 0.56
C PRO A 254 -1.35 -16.18 -0.02
N ILE A 255 -0.37 -15.42 0.49
CA ILE A 255 -0.17 -14.01 0.14
C ILE A 255 0.93 -13.87 -0.90
N PHE A 256 0.70 -13.07 -1.94
CA PHE A 256 1.72 -12.44 -2.76
C PHE A 256 1.76 -10.95 -2.46
N PHE A 257 2.92 -10.48 -2.07
CA PHE A 257 3.20 -9.07 -1.83
C PHE A 257 3.70 -8.43 -3.10
N LEU A 258 3.06 -7.33 -3.52
CA LEU A 258 3.37 -6.56 -4.72
C LEU A 258 3.77 -5.14 -4.28
N PHE A 259 5.07 -4.85 -4.26
CA PHE A 259 5.55 -3.57 -3.72
C PHE A 259 6.90 -3.14 -4.33
N LYS A 260 7.27 -1.88 -4.09
CA LYS A 260 8.62 -1.37 -4.29
C LYS A 260 9.36 -1.33 -2.95
N ALA A 261 10.56 -1.89 -2.87
CA ALA A 261 11.38 -1.90 -1.65
C ALA A 261 11.99 -0.51 -1.40
N LYS A 262 11.25 0.39 -0.69
CA LYS A 262 11.61 1.81 -0.54
C LYS A 262 12.79 2.07 0.40
N CYS A 263 13.08 1.18 1.36
CA CYS A 263 14.11 1.40 2.36
C CYS A 263 15.02 0.17 2.53
N PRO A 264 16.25 0.35 3.10
CA PRO A 264 17.20 -0.75 3.29
C PRO A 264 16.66 -1.88 4.17
N VAL A 265 15.85 -1.55 5.19
CA VAL A 265 15.27 -2.55 6.12
C VAL A 265 14.35 -3.50 5.37
N ILE A 266 13.45 -2.97 4.54
CA ILE A 266 12.53 -3.76 3.73
C ILE A 266 13.27 -4.54 2.65
N ALA A 267 14.24 -3.91 1.99
CA ALA A 267 15.08 -4.58 0.98
C ALA A 267 15.80 -5.81 1.58
N ALA A 268 16.41 -5.66 2.76
CA ALA A 268 17.04 -6.75 3.48
C ALA A 268 16.04 -7.84 3.92
N HIS A 269 14.85 -7.45 4.42
CA HIS A 269 13.82 -8.41 4.85
C HIS A 269 13.22 -9.19 3.66
N ALA A 270 13.08 -8.56 2.50
CA ALA A 270 12.62 -9.19 1.26
C ALA A 270 13.71 -9.93 0.49
N GLY A 271 14.99 -9.74 0.84
CA GLY A 271 16.13 -10.35 0.12
C GLY A 271 16.37 -9.75 -1.26
N VAL A 272 16.11 -8.45 -1.45
CA VAL A 272 16.25 -7.72 -2.71
C VAL A 272 17.08 -6.44 -2.53
N GLU A 273 17.42 -5.77 -3.62
CA GLU A 273 18.04 -4.44 -3.57
C GLU A 273 17.01 -3.36 -3.25
N GLN A 274 17.46 -2.27 -2.61
CA GLN A 274 16.61 -1.10 -2.39
C GLN A 274 16.21 -0.49 -3.74
N GLY A 275 14.94 -0.15 -3.87
CA GLY A 275 14.34 0.37 -5.10
C GLY A 275 13.74 -0.71 -6.01
N ALA A 276 14.01 -2.00 -5.75
CA ALA A 276 13.50 -3.10 -6.56
C ALA A 276 11.96 -3.17 -6.58
N LEU A 277 11.40 -3.50 -7.75
CA LEU A 277 10.01 -3.93 -7.88
C LEU A 277 9.91 -5.42 -7.53
N VAL A 278 8.95 -5.79 -6.68
CA VAL A 278 8.91 -7.11 -6.05
C VAL A 278 7.53 -7.75 -6.16
N VAL A 279 7.51 -9.03 -6.52
CA VAL A 279 6.40 -9.96 -6.26
C VAL A 279 6.96 -11.08 -5.39
N LEU A 280 6.53 -11.15 -4.13
CA LEU A 280 7.09 -12.10 -3.17
C LEU A 280 5.99 -12.93 -2.54
N ARG A 281 6.11 -14.26 -2.60
CA ARG A 281 5.23 -15.21 -1.92
C ARG A 281 5.51 -15.24 -0.42
N SER A 282 4.46 -15.21 0.40
CA SER A 282 4.57 -15.48 1.84
C SER A 282 5.15 -16.89 2.09
N LYS A 283 5.92 -17.02 3.16
CA LYS A 283 6.40 -18.33 3.62
C LYS A 283 5.21 -19.12 4.16
N LEU A 284 4.64 -20.01 3.37
CA LEU A 284 3.68 -20.98 3.91
C LEU A 284 4.38 -21.92 4.89
N PRO A 285 3.75 -22.29 6.01
CA PRO A 285 4.28 -23.33 6.85
C PRO A 285 4.46 -24.59 5.98
N GLY A 286 5.68 -25.10 5.91
CA GLY A 286 5.97 -26.30 5.14
C GLY A 286 4.97 -27.37 5.51
N LYS A 287 4.30 -27.98 4.52
CA LYS A 287 3.61 -29.25 4.75
C LYS A 287 4.64 -30.19 5.35
N LYS A 288 4.53 -30.44 6.67
CA LYS A 288 5.27 -31.55 7.26
C LYS A 288 4.83 -32.76 6.47
N GLY A 289 5.72 -33.24 5.58
CA GLY A 289 5.58 -34.52 4.91
C GLY A 289 5.69 -35.67 5.92
#